data_372c0ee70f207ea5e71e0563d17d7c2d
#
_entry.id   372c0ee70f207ea5e71e0563d17d7c2d
#
_cell.length_a   1.000
_cell.length_b   1.000
_cell.length_c   1.000
_cell.angle_alpha   90.00
_cell.angle_beta   90.00
_cell.angle_gamma   90.00
#
_symmetry.space_group_name_H-M   'P 1'
#
loop_
_entity.id
_entity.type
_entity.pdbx_description
1 polymer ?
#
loop_
_entity_poly.entity_id
_entity_poly.type
_entity_poly.pdbx_seq_one_letter_code
_entity_poly.pdbx_strand_id
1 'polypeptide(L)'
;MSKIKIIAIILFLSTSLMYSQDIGTNIGDKAPKLSYNNPNGEKMSLSDIKNKLILIDFWASWCGPCRRENPNLVDAYKKYNKTKFKEGNGFEIYSLSLDKKQEAWVKAINQDQLFWEYHVSDLGGWQSEGSQKYGIRSIPSNVIINGQGIIIAKNLKGQALHRFLDSQKK
;
A
#
# COMPACT_ATOMS: atom_id res chain seq x y z
N MET A 1 -56.92 44.29 -6.69
CA MET A 1 -56.56 43.05 -7.42
C MET A 1 -55.11 42.73 -7.16
N SER A 2 -54.84 41.86 -6.19
CA SER A 2 -53.47 41.53 -5.75
C SER A 2 -52.97 40.33 -6.54
N LYS A 3 -51.83 40.51 -7.23
CA LYS A 3 -51.15 39.41 -7.96
C LYS A 3 -50.23 38.68 -7.00
N ILE A 4 -50.65 37.50 -6.58
CA ILE A 4 -49.81 36.59 -5.80
C ILE A 4 -48.79 35.95 -6.75
N LYS A 5 -47.49 36.30 -6.57
CA LYS A 5 -46.38 35.60 -7.24
C LYS A 5 -46.07 34.31 -6.50
N ILE A 6 -46.37 33.19 -7.10
CA ILE A 6 -45.97 31.86 -6.61
C ILE A 6 -44.51 31.68 -7.01
N ILE A 7 -43.59 31.73 -6.00
CA ILE A 7 -42.19 31.37 -6.17
C ILE A 7 -42.10 29.86 -5.97
N ALA A 8 -41.92 29.12 -7.04
CA ALA A 8 -41.61 27.69 -6.99
C ALA A 8 -40.16 27.52 -6.54
N ILE A 9 -39.98 27.10 -5.27
CA ILE A 9 -38.68 26.69 -4.75
C ILE A 9 -38.42 25.26 -5.26
N ILE A 10 -37.59 25.14 -6.29
CA ILE A 10 -37.08 23.86 -6.76
C ILE A 10 -35.99 23.42 -5.77
N LEU A 11 -36.32 22.55 -4.83
CA LEU A 11 -35.34 21.86 -4.00
C LEU A 11 -34.58 20.86 -4.88
N PHE A 12 -33.37 21.23 -5.27
CA PHE A 12 -32.39 20.28 -5.83
C PHE A 12 -31.95 19.35 -4.69
N LEU A 13 -32.59 18.20 -4.53
CA LEU A 13 -32.04 17.10 -3.74
C LEU A 13 -30.82 16.56 -4.49
N SER A 14 -29.63 17.04 -4.17
CA SER A 14 -28.39 16.39 -4.56
C SER A 14 -28.27 15.08 -3.77
N THR A 15 -28.79 13.99 -4.33
CA THR A 15 -28.47 12.64 -3.84
C THR A 15 -27.00 12.38 -4.17
N SER A 16 -26.11 12.66 -3.22
CA SER A 16 -24.75 12.14 -3.25
C SER A 16 -24.86 10.62 -3.19
N LEU A 17 -24.75 9.97 -4.33
CA LEU A 17 -24.52 8.53 -4.42
C LEU A 17 -23.23 8.24 -3.64
N MET A 18 -23.37 7.76 -2.39
CA MET A 18 -22.28 7.18 -1.63
C MET A 18 -21.89 5.90 -2.39
N TYR A 19 -20.94 6.03 -3.29
CA TYR A 19 -20.29 4.87 -3.92
C TYR A 19 -19.54 4.15 -2.81
N SER A 20 -20.12 3.07 -2.28
CA SER A 20 -19.39 2.14 -1.41
C SER A 20 -18.28 1.55 -2.26
N GLN A 21 -17.05 1.93 -1.98
CA GLN A 21 -15.89 1.35 -2.66
C GLN A 21 -15.73 -0.10 -2.18
N ASP A 22 -15.82 -1.04 -3.12
CA ASP A 22 -15.67 -2.46 -2.83
C ASP A 22 -14.24 -2.75 -2.33
N ILE A 23 -14.14 -3.59 -1.31
CA ILE A 23 -12.85 -4.11 -0.84
C ILE A 23 -12.44 -5.21 -1.80
N GLY A 24 -11.27 -5.04 -2.42
CA GLY A 24 -10.79 -5.97 -3.41
C GLY A 24 -9.31 -5.79 -3.73
N THR A 25 -8.85 -6.43 -4.80
CA THR A 25 -7.44 -6.42 -5.19
C THR A 25 -7.20 -5.90 -6.61
N ASN A 26 -8.21 -5.33 -7.26
CA ASN A 26 -8.05 -4.69 -8.56
C ASN A 26 -7.64 -3.22 -8.41
N ILE A 27 -7.12 -2.64 -9.48
CA ILE A 27 -6.90 -1.19 -9.51
C ILE A 27 -8.27 -0.50 -9.41
N GLY A 28 -8.38 0.46 -8.49
CA GLY A 28 -9.63 1.16 -8.15
C GLY A 28 -10.34 0.61 -6.91
N ASP A 29 -10.05 -0.61 -6.48
CA ASP A 29 -10.62 -1.18 -5.26
C ASP A 29 -10.00 -0.57 -3.99
N LYS A 30 -10.75 -0.61 -2.90
CA LYS A 30 -10.22 -0.37 -1.56
C LYS A 30 -9.37 -1.57 -1.13
N ALA A 31 -8.11 -1.33 -0.81
CA ALA A 31 -7.18 -2.39 -0.43
C ALA A 31 -7.63 -3.14 0.84
N PRO A 32 -7.53 -4.48 0.88
CA PRO A 32 -7.80 -5.26 2.07
C PRO A 32 -6.91 -4.83 3.25
N LYS A 33 -7.47 -4.89 4.47
CA LYS A 33 -6.73 -4.54 5.69
C LYS A 33 -5.64 -5.57 6.00
N LEU A 34 -4.47 -5.07 6.37
CA LEU A 34 -3.34 -5.86 6.88
C LEU A 34 -2.97 -5.36 8.27
N SER A 35 -2.71 -6.30 9.19
CA SER A 35 -2.25 -6.00 10.54
C SER A 35 -1.53 -7.22 11.11
N TYR A 36 -0.20 -7.16 11.20
CA TYR A 36 0.66 -8.28 11.62
C TYR A 36 1.77 -7.76 12.52
N ASN A 37 2.49 -8.69 13.17
CA ASN A 37 3.56 -8.33 14.08
C ASN A 37 4.83 -7.95 13.32
N ASN A 38 5.52 -6.94 13.85
CA ASN A 38 6.87 -6.58 13.43
C ASN A 38 7.90 -7.55 14.07
N PRO A 39 9.22 -7.42 13.76
CA PRO A 39 10.26 -8.26 14.36
C PRO A 39 10.31 -8.23 15.89
N ASN A 40 9.81 -7.19 16.53
CA ASN A 40 9.78 -7.05 17.99
C ASN A 40 8.50 -7.62 18.62
N GLY A 41 7.57 -8.16 17.82
CA GLY A 41 6.28 -8.67 18.27
C GLY A 41 5.19 -7.60 18.42
N GLU A 42 5.45 -6.36 18.03
CA GLU A 42 4.48 -5.27 18.08
C GLU A 42 3.58 -5.32 16.84
N LYS A 43 2.28 -5.10 17.04
CA LYS A 43 1.32 -5.10 15.94
C LYS A 43 1.40 -3.80 15.14
N MET A 44 1.61 -3.94 13.83
CA MET A 44 1.64 -2.83 12.88
C MET A 44 0.55 -3.02 11.83
N SER A 45 -0.32 -2.04 11.69
CA SER A 45 -1.43 -2.07 10.75
C SER A 45 -1.16 -1.16 9.54
N LEU A 46 -1.56 -1.61 8.36
CA LEU A 46 -1.53 -0.77 7.15
C LEU A 46 -2.31 0.55 7.36
N SER A 47 -3.35 0.51 8.18
CA SER A 47 -4.16 1.68 8.53
C SER A 47 -3.47 2.70 9.44
N ASP A 48 -2.32 2.38 10.02
CA ASP A 48 -1.56 3.32 10.86
C ASP A 48 -0.82 4.35 10.00
N ILE A 49 -0.51 3.99 8.76
CA ILE A 49 0.11 4.85 7.77
C ILE A 49 -0.95 5.78 7.16
N LYS A 50 -0.88 7.07 7.51
CA LYS A 50 -1.89 8.05 7.08
C LYS A 50 -1.38 8.94 5.95
N ASN A 51 -2.25 9.20 4.99
CA ASN A 51 -2.06 10.21 3.95
C ASN A 51 -0.73 10.09 3.18
N LYS A 52 -0.26 8.88 2.93
CA LYS A 52 0.92 8.58 2.11
C LYS A 52 0.57 7.70 0.92
N LEU A 53 1.38 7.75 -0.14
CA LEU A 53 1.44 6.64 -1.07
C LEU A 53 2.14 5.48 -0.37
N ILE A 54 1.56 4.29 -0.43
CA ILE A 54 2.11 3.11 0.24
C ILE A 54 2.34 2.01 -0.79
N LEU A 55 3.56 1.50 -0.82
CA LEU A 55 3.88 0.27 -1.53
C LEU A 55 3.76 -0.89 -0.54
N ILE A 56 2.79 -1.76 -0.76
CA ILE A 56 2.64 -3.03 -0.05
C ILE A 56 3.51 -4.05 -0.79
N ASP A 57 4.61 -4.47 -0.16
CA ASP A 57 5.59 -5.38 -0.74
C ASP A 57 5.42 -6.78 -0.16
N PHE A 58 5.35 -7.78 -1.03
CA PHE A 58 5.30 -9.20 -0.67
C PHE A 58 6.60 -9.86 -1.07
N TRP A 59 7.38 -10.30 -0.08
CA TRP A 59 8.73 -10.79 -0.26
C TRP A 59 9.09 -11.90 0.73
N ALA A 60 10.31 -12.42 0.66
CA ALA A 60 10.87 -13.28 1.69
C ALA A 60 12.41 -13.28 1.66
N SER A 61 13.04 -13.63 2.78
CA SER A 61 14.49 -13.73 2.90
C SER A 61 15.12 -14.75 1.94
N TRP A 62 14.41 -15.83 1.67
CA TRP A 62 14.82 -16.90 0.77
C TRP A 62 14.52 -16.61 -0.72
N CYS A 63 13.82 -15.54 -1.02
CA CYS A 63 13.44 -15.15 -2.39
C CYS A 63 14.59 -14.39 -3.07
N GLY A 64 15.40 -15.07 -3.86
CA GLY A 64 16.52 -14.45 -4.57
C GLY A 64 16.12 -13.25 -5.45
N PRO A 65 15.06 -13.34 -6.27
CA PRO A 65 14.58 -12.18 -7.03
C PRO A 65 14.13 -11.00 -6.15
N CYS A 66 13.51 -11.25 -4.97
CA CYS A 66 13.13 -10.20 -4.02
C CYS A 66 14.38 -9.49 -3.49
N ARG A 67 15.39 -10.26 -3.09
CA ARG A 67 16.65 -9.72 -2.59
C ARG A 67 17.38 -8.85 -3.63
N ARG A 68 17.25 -9.17 -4.92
CA ARG A 68 17.77 -8.35 -6.01
C ARG A 68 16.96 -7.06 -6.24
N GLU A 69 15.67 -7.06 -5.92
CA GLU A 69 14.81 -5.88 -6.02
C GLU A 69 14.96 -4.94 -4.81
N ASN A 70 15.34 -5.45 -3.63
CA ASN A 70 15.44 -4.67 -2.40
C ASN A 70 16.28 -3.38 -2.52
N PRO A 71 17.46 -3.36 -3.18
CA PRO A 71 18.20 -2.12 -3.40
C PRO A 71 17.39 -1.03 -4.12
N ASN A 72 16.55 -1.42 -5.09
CA ASN A 72 15.67 -0.50 -5.79
C ASN A 72 14.56 0.07 -4.87
N LEU A 73 14.01 -0.75 -3.97
CA LEU A 73 13.07 -0.28 -2.95
C LEU A 73 13.74 0.69 -1.96
N VAL A 74 14.98 0.41 -1.56
CA VAL A 74 15.78 1.31 -0.71
C VAL A 74 15.97 2.66 -1.39
N ASP A 75 16.33 2.67 -2.66
CA ASP A 75 16.53 3.92 -3.43
C ASP A 75 15.20 4.68 -3.61
N ALA A 76 14.11 3.96 -3.89
CA ALA A 76 12.79 4.56 -3.98
C ALA A 76 12.37 5.19 -2.64
N TYR A 77 12.57 4.49 -1.53
CA TYR A 77 12.24 5.02 -0.21
C TYR A 77 13.06 6.27 0.12
N LYS A 78 14.38 6.23 -0.09
CA LYS A 78 15.26 7.41 0.10
C LYS A 78 14.79 8.62 -0.69
N LYS A 79 14.43 8.40 -1.97
CA LYS A 79 14.06 9.49 -2.89
C LYS A 79 12.68 10.06 -2.60
N TYR A 80 11.71 9.22 -2.21
CA TYR A 80 10.29 9.60 -2.24
C TYR A 80 9.61 9.70 -0.88
N ASN A 81 10.24 9.28 0.23
CA ASN A 81 9.59 9.21 1.55
C ASN A 81 9.01 10.56 2.04
N LYS A 82 9.58 11.69 1.58
CA LYS A 82 9.12 13.07 1.90
C LYS A 82 8.50 13.81 0.72
N THR A 83 8.34 13.15 -0.42
CA THR A 83 7.80 13.76 -1.64
C THR A 83 6.31 14.04 -1.49
N LYS A 84 5.85 15.20 -1.98
CA LYS A 84 4.42 15.51 -2.07
C LYS A 84 3.86 14.91 -3.35
N PHE A 85 2.82 14.10 -3.23
CA PHE A 85 2.10 13.47 -4.32
C PHE A 85 0.71 14.06 -4.48
N LYS A 86 0.07 13.80 -5.63
CA LYS A 86 -1.31 14.24 -5.92
C LYS A 86 -2.29 13.71 -4.88
N GLU A 87 -2.09 12.47 -4.43
CA GLU A 87 -2.99 11.76 -3.52
C GLU A 87 -2.29 11.24 -2.25
N GLY A 88 -1.31 12.01 -1.72
CA GLY A 88 -0.61 11.67 -0.47
C GLY A 88 0.58 12.57 -0.20
N ASN A 89 1.03 12.61 1.05
CA ASN A 89 2.20 13.37 1.49
C ASN A 89 3.27 12.40 2.00
N GLY A 90 4.19 12.02 1.12
CA GLY A 90 5.24 11.04 1.39
C GLY A 90 4.94 9.67 0.80
N PHE A 91 5.98 8.86 0.74
CA PHE A 91 5.96 7.47 0.31
C PHE A 91 6.35 6.57 1.48
N GLU A 92 5.66 5.45 1.63
CA GLU A 92 5.96 4.46 2.65
C GLU A 92 5.98 3.07 2.04
N ILE A 93 6.72 2.16 2.69
CA ILE A 93 6.73 0.75 2.31
C ILE A 93 6.21 -0.07 3.49
N TYR A 94 5.20 -0.90 3.22
CA TYR A 94 4.67 -1.89 4.14
C TYR A 94 5.08 -3.27 3.63
N SER A 95 6.17 -3.82 4.16
CA SER A 95 6.74 -5.09 3.70
C SER A 95 6.20 -6.26 4.50
N LEU A 96 5.39 -7.11 3.85
CA LEU A 96 4.89 -8.35 4.41
C LEU A 96 5.78 -9.52 3.95
N SER A 97 6.47 -10.13 4.91
CA SER A 97 7.35 -11.26 4.65
C SER A 97 6.60 -12.59 4.69
N LEU A 98 6.89 -13.44 3.69
CA LEU A 98 6.46 -14.83 3.60
C LEU A 98 7.51 -15.79 4.20
N ASP A 99 8.28 -15.34 5.16
CA ASP A 99 9.18 -16.19 5.90
C ASP A 99 8.42 -17.08 6.92
N LYS A 100 8.99 -18.23 7.25
CA LYS A 100 8.54 -19.11 8.33
C LYS A 100 9.42 -19.00 9.57
N LYS A 101 10.59 -18.36 9.44
CA LYS A 101 11.58 -18.20 10.50
C LYS A 101 11.90 -16.74 10.69
N GLN A 102 11.59 -16.21 11.85
CA GLN A 102 11.83 -14.81 12.20
C GLN A 102 13.31 -14.43 12.09
N GLU A 103 14.22 -15.29 12.52
CA GLU A 103 15.67 -15.01 12.46
C GLU A 103 16.17 -14.78 11.04
N ALA A 104 15.73 -15.62 10.08
CA ALA A 104 16.11 -15.47 8.68
C ALA A 104 15.56 -14.16 8.08
N TRP A 105 14.32 -13.82 8.40
CA TRP A 105 13.65 -12.60 8.00
C TRP A 105 14.38 -11.35 8.54
N VAL A 106 14.64 -11.28 9.85
CA VAL A 106 15.35 -10.16 10.49
C VAL A 106 16.77 -10.03 9.94
N LYS A 107 17.48 -11.15 9.75
CA LYS A 107 18.81 -11.15 9.15
C LYS A 107 18.78 -10.53 7.74
N ALA A 108 17.76 -10.86 6.94
CA ALA A 108 17.63 -10.33 5.58
C ALA A 108 17.31 -8.82 5.58
N ILE A 109 16.44 -8.33 6.46
CA ILE A 109 16.17 -6.89 6.65
C ILE A 109 17.47 -6.14 6.87
N ASN A 110 18.30 -6.62 7.81
CA ASN A 110 19.56 -5.98 8.16
C ASN A 110 20.60 -6.05 7.01
N GLN A 111 20.74 -7.20 6.35
CA GLN A 111 21.67 -7.39 5.25
C GLN A 111 21.36 -6.52 4.04
N ASP A 112 20.08 -6.37 3.71
CA ASP A 112 19.62 -5.57 2.57
C ASP A 112 19.40 -4.10 2.94
N GLN A 113 19.65 -3.72 4.20
CA GLN A 113 19.49 -2.36 4.72
C GLN A 113 18.10 -1.78 4.47
N LEU A 114 17.08 -2.58 4.74
CA LEU A 114 15.68 -2.18 4.61
C LEU A 114 15.29 -1.34 5.83
N PHE A 115 15.48 -0.02 5.75
CA PHE A 115 15.44 0.88 6.92
C PHE A 115 14.10 1.59 7.14
N TRP A 116 13.04 1.24 6.41
CA TRP A 116 11.68 1.71 6.74
C TRP A 116 11.11 0.95 7.93
N GLU A 117 10.04 1.48 8.50
CA GLU A 117 9.51 1.01 9.79
C GLU A 117 8.62 -0.24 9.67
N TYR A 118 7.80 -0.32 8.61
CA TYR A 118 6.70 -1.28 8.53
C TYR A 118 7.15 -2.62 7.92
N HIS A 119 7.91 -3.39 8.69
CA HIS A 119 8.23 -4.78 8.40
C HIS A 119 7.32 -5.68 9.21
N VAL A 120 6.54 -6.53 8.56
CA VAL A 120 5.57 -7.41 9.24
C VAL A 120 5.59 -8.82 8.67
N SER A 121 5.17 -9.78 9.50
CA SER A 121 4.98 -11.17 9.09
C SER A 121 4.03 -11.89 10.04
N ASP A 122 3.27 -12.86 9.51
CA ASP A 122 2.54 -13.87 10.29
C ASP A 122 3.31 -15.19 10.37
N LEU A 123 4.52 -15.22 9.80
CA LEU A 123 5.40 -16.39 9.67
C LEU A 123 4.70 -17.60 9.01
N GLY A 124 3.66 -17.33 8.24
CA GLY A 124 2.82 -18.33 7.55
C GLY A 124 3.43 -18.88 6.26
N GLY A 125 4.51 -18.31 5.76
CA GLY A 125 5.05 -18.65 4.44
C GLY A 125 4.02 -18.42 3.35
N TRP A 126 3.87 -19.37 2.42
CA TRP A 126 2.84 -19.30 1.37
C TRP A 126 1.39 -19.41 1.92
N GLN A 127 1.21 -19.78 3.19
CA GLN A 127 -0.08 -19.79 3.88
C GLN A 127 -0.38 -18.49 4.61
N SER A 128 0.48 -17.48 4.47
CA SER A 128 0.25 -16.14 5.03
C SER A 128 -1.13 -15.62 4.65
N GLU A 129 -1.93 -15.28 5.66
CA GLU A 129 -3.27 -14.73 5.48
C GLU A 129 -3.24 -13.45 4.63
N GLY A 130 -2.23 -12.59 4.85
CA GLY A 130 -2.06 -11.35 4.09
C GLY A 130 -1.78 -11.61 2.62
N SER A 131 -0.94 -12.59 2.30
CA SER A 131 -0.67 -12.96 0.90
C SER A 131 -1.90 -13.54 0.21
N GLN A 132 -2.69 -14.35 0.92
CA GLN A 132 -3.94 -14.92 0.41
C GLN A 132 -5.00 -13.84 0.15
N LYS A 133 -5.19 -12.89 1.08
CA LYS A 133 -6.11 -11.75 0.91
C LYS A 133 -5.82 -10.93 -0.35
N TYR A 134 -4.56 -10.82 -0.73
CA TYR A 134 -4.14 -10.08 -1.94
C TYR A 134 -3.99 -10.98 -3.17
N GLY A 135 -4.28 -12.28 -3.07
CA GLY A 135 -4.18 -13.22 -4.17
C GLY A 135 -2.75 -13.41 -4.68
N ILE A 136 -1.75 -13.29 -3.80
CA ILE A 136 -0.33 -13.38 -4.17
C ILE A 136 0.03 -14.84 -4.47
N ARG A 137 0.45 -15.10 -5.70
CA ARG A 137 0.85 -16.44 -6.20
C ARG A 137 2.34 -16.54 -6.50
N SER A 138 3.04 -15.44 -6.52
CA SER A 138 4.49 -15.36 -6.75
C SER A 138 5.07 -14.13 -6.07
N ILE A 139 6.35 -14.18 -5.70
CA ILE A 139 7.12 -13.06 -5.16
C ILE A 139 8.41 -12.84 -5.96
N PRO A 140 8.90 -11.59 -6.09
CA PRO A 140 8.35 -10.37 -5.51
C PRO A 140 7.07 -9.91 -6.21
N SER A 141 6.09 -9.49 -5.43
CA SER A 141 4.87 -8.83 -5.90
C SER A 141 4.60 -7.61 -5.04
N ASN A 142 3.97 -6.60 -5.62
CA ASN A 142 3.59 -5.42 -4.85
C ASN A 142 2.28 -4.80 -5.34
N VAL A 143 1.70 -4.00 -4.46
CA VAL A 143 0.50 -3.19 -4.71
C VAL A 143 0.79 -1.79 -4.20
N ILE A 144 0.47 -0.76 -4.98
CA ILE A 144 0.59 0.63 -4.53
C ILE A 144 -0.82 1.17 -4.26
N ILE A 145 -0.99 1.74 -3.08
CA ILE A 145 -2.22 2.42 -2.68
C ILE A 145 -1.98 3.90 -2.45
N ASN A 146 -3.01 4.70 -2.68
CA ASN A 146 -2.99 6.14 -2.39
C ASN A 146 -3.31 6.45 -0.93
N GLY A 147 -3.33 7.73 -0.55
CA GLY A 147 -3.62 8.18 0.82
C GLY A 147 -5.02 7.83 1.33
N GLN A 148 -5.96 7.48 0.45
CA GLN A 148 -7.29 6.98 0.78
C GLN A 148 -7.33 5.44 0.88
N GLY A 149 -6.22 4.76 0.57
CA GLY A 149 -6.11 3.30 0.58
C GLY A 149 -6.71 2.63 -0.65
N ILE A 150 -6.80 3.34 -1.77
CA ILE A 150 -7.24 2.81 -3.05
C ILE A 150 -6.05 2.28 -3.83
N ILE A 151 -6.19 1.10 -4.42
CA ILE A 151 -5.15 0.49 -5.26
C ILE A 151 -5.02 1.29 -6.56
N ILE A 152 -3.83 1.84 -6.81
CA ILE A 152 -3.54 2.67 -7.98
C ILE A 152 -2.51 2.04 -8.94
N ALA A 153 -1.76 1.03 -8.48
CA ALA A 153 -0.85 0.26 -9.32
C ALA A 153 -0.52 -1.10 -8.69
N LYS A 154 0.01 -2.01 -9.51
CA LYS A 154 0.42 -3.37 -9.08
C LYS A 154 1.70 -3.79 -9.80
N ASN A 155 2.53 -4.59 -9.12
CA ASN A 155 3.69 -5.28 -9.68
C ASN A 155 4.71 -4.36 -10.40
N LEU A 156 4.93 -3.17 -9.86
CA LEU A 156 5.94 -2.24 -10.36
C LEU A 156 7.30 -2.53 -9.71
N LYS A 157 8.33 -2.70 -10.54
CA LYS A 157 9.70 -3.04 -10.13
C LYS A 157 10.72 -2.18 -10.88
N GLY A 158 11.92 -2.04 -10.29
CA GLY A 158 13.02 -1.31 -10.91
C GLY A 158 12.58 0.08 -11.39
N GLN A 159 13.02 0.46 -12.58
CA GLN A 159 12.72 1.76 -13.17
C GLN A 159 11.22 2.04 -13.39
N ALA A 160 10.38 0.99 -13.51
CA ALA A 160 8.93 1.19 -13.65
C ALA A 160 8.31 1.77 -12.37
N LEU A 161 8.79 1.34 -11.18
CA LEU A 161 8.39 1.93 -9.91
C LEU A 161 8.76 3.42 -9.84
N HIS A 162 9.99 3.76 -10.16
CA HIS A 162 10.45 5.15 -10.14
C HIS A 162 9.65 6.05 -11.09
N ARG A 163 9.45 5.61 -12.35
CA ARG A 163 8.63 6.36 -13.34
C ARG A 163 7.21 6.57 -12.85
N PHE A 164 6.61 5.54 -12.24
CA PHE A 164 5.27 5.67 -11.69
C PHE A 164 5.25 6.70 -10.55
N LEU A 165 6.15 6.60 -9.56
CA LEU A 165 6.22 7.55 -8.46
C LEU A 165 6.50 8.98 -8.95
N ASP A 166 7.37 9.16 -9.93
CA ASP A 166 7.62 10.47 -10.55
C ASP A 166 6.35 11.05 -11.21
N SER A 167 5.52 10.22 -11.85
CA SER A 167 4.26 10.65 -12.47
C SER A 167 3.17 11.04 -11.47
N GLN A 168 3.28 10.59 -10.22
CA GLN A 168 2.33 10.90 -9.15
C GLN A 168 2.69 12.18 -8.37
N LYS A 169 3.85 12.79 -8.62
CA LYS A 169 4.24 14.06 -7.96
C LYS A 169 3.28 15.20 -8.26
N LYS A 170 3.14 16.10 -7.26
CA LYS A 170 2.48 17.41 -7.44
C LYS A 170 3.36 18.36 -8.21
#